data_4686f141b36628c769aaf651c3d29fc1
#
_entry.id   4686f141b36628c769aaf651c3d29fc1
#
_cell.length_a   1.000
_cell.length_b   1.000
_cell.length_c   1.000
_cell.angle_alpha   90.00
_cell.angle_beta   90.00
_cell.angle_gamma   90.00
#
_symmetry.space_group_name_H-M   'P 1'
#
loop_
_entity.id
_entity.type
_entity.pdbx_description
1 polymer ?
#
loop_
_entity_poly.entity_id
_entity_poly.type
_entity_poly.pdbx_seq_one_letter_code
_entity_poly.pdbx_strand_id
1 'polypeptide(L)'
;DSMVIEPDASGAPVGSSFTYATSRDWARLGQCWLQDGTWNSHRILPEGWVKYTTTPTPRAPQGEYGALFWLNAGLTSNASDRMMPSIPPGRSSRIRSC
;
A
#
# COMPACT_ATOMS: atom_id res chain seq x y z
N ASP A 1 14.68 -9.99 9.92
CA ASP A 1 13.52 -9.26 10.37
C ASP A 1 13.94 -7.85 10.75
N SER A 2 13.54 -6.86 9.94
CA SER A 2 14.03 -5.48 10.06
C SER A 2 12.90 -4.47 10.29
N MET A 3 11.65 -4.95 10.46
CA MET A 3 10.53 -4.05 10.62
C MET A 3 10.55 -3.36 11.97
N VAL A 4 10.48 -2.04 11.95
CA VAL A 4 10.44 -1.17 13.13
C VAL A 4 9.21 -0.27 13.02
N ILE A 5 8.46 -0.17 14.09
CA ILE A 5 7.32 0.74 14.20
C ILE A 5 7.70 1.78 15.26
N GLU A 6 7.70 3.05 14.88
CA GLU A 6 7.94 4.16 15.80
C GLU A 6 6.60 4.58 16.43
N PRO A 7 6.48 4.50 17.76
CA PRO A 7 5.27 4.93 18.44
C PRO A 7 5.20 6.45 18.55
N ASP A 8 4.03 6.98 18.81
CA ASP A 8 3.83 8.37 19.17
C ASP A 8 4.31 8.67 20.60
N ALA A 9 4.16 9.91 21.04
CA ALA A 9 4.58 10.34 22.38
C ALA A 9 3.83 9.63 23.54
N SER A 10 2.70 8.99 23.26
CA SER A 10 1.95 8.18 24.23
C SER A 10 2.37 6.72 24.26
N GLY A 11 3.24 6.31 23.35
CA GLY A 11 3.66 4.92 23.17
C GLY A 11 2.75 4.10 22.27
N ALA A 12 1.77 4.72 21.60
CA ALA A 12 0.85 4.03 20.71
C ALA A 12 1.41 3.97 19.28
N PRO A 13 1.30 2.84 18.55
CA PRO A 13 1.69 2.77 17.16
C PRO A 13 0.73 3.59 16.28
N VAL A 14 1.30 4.40 15.40
CA VAL A 14 0.52 5.17 14.42
C VAL A 14 0.26 4.30 13.21
N GLY A 15 -0.97 3.82 13.03
CA GLY A 15 -1.33 2.85 12.01
C GLY A 15 -1.18 3.34 10.55
N SER A 16 -1.07 4.64 10.34
CA SER A 16 -0.93 5.24 9.00
C SER A 16 0.51 5.53 8.61
N SER A 17 1.47 5.50 9.53
CA SER A 17 2.81 6.06 9.29
C SER A 17 3.85 5.45 10.23
N PHE A 18 5.12 5.82 10.02
CA PHE A 18 6.24 5.49 10.90
C PHE A 18 6.54 3.99 11.04
N THR A 19 6.26 3.24 9.98
CA THR A 19 6.74 1.86 9.86
C THR A 19 7.90 1.81 8.88
N TYR A 20 9.03 1.30 9.34
CA TYR A 20 10.27 1.19 8.57
C TYR A 20 10.63 -0.28 8.40
N ALA A 21 11.03 -0.64 7.20
CA ALA A 21 11.49 -1.97 6.89
C ALA A 21 12.45 -1.95 5.69
N THR A 22 13.24 -3.00 5.52
CA THR A 22 14.03 -3.15 4.31
C THR A 22 13.12 -3.38 3.10
N SER A 23 13.60 -3.03 1.90
CA SER A 23 12.89 -3.32 0.64
C SER A 23 12.50 -4.79 0.51
N ARG A 24 13.36 -5.69 1.03
CA ARG A 24 13.08 -7.13 1.02
C ARG A 24 11.90 -7.51 1.93
N ASP A 25 11.76 -6.88 3.09
CA ASP A 25 10.64 -7.16 3.98
C ASP A 25 9.33 -6.57 3.45
N TRP A 26 9.38 -5.41 2.79
CA TRP A 26 8.22 -4.89 2.04
C TRP A 26 7.82 -5.81 0.88
N ALA A 27 8.80 -6.39 0.17
CA ALA A 27 8.51 -7.37 -0.87
C ALA A 27 7.87 -8.65 -0.32
N ARG A 28 8.26 -9.10 0.86
CA ARG A 28 7.63 -10.25 1.54
C ARG A 28 6.18 -9.97 1.92
N LEU A 29 5.88 -8.75 2.37
CA LEU A 29 4.51 -8.33 2.63
C LEU A 29 3.68 -8.37 1.34
N GLY A 30 4.20 -7.80 0.24
CA GLY A 30 3.56 -7.89 -1.08
C GLY A 30 3.34 -9.32 -1.54
N GLN A 31 4.31 -10.21 -1.33
CA GLN A 31 4.19 -11.62 -1.66
C GLN A 31 3.07 -12.31 -0.86
N CYS A 32 2.92 -11.98 0.43
CA CYS A 32 1.82 -12.50 1.25
C CYS A 32 0.45 -12.06 0.70
N TRP A 33 0.33 -10.81 0.22
CA TRP A 33 -0.89 -10.34 -0.45
C TRP A 33 -1.16 -11.07 -1.77
N LEU A 34 -0.13 -11.29 -2.60
CA LEU A 34 -0.27 -12.07 -3.84
C LEU A 34 -0.70 -13.51 -3.60
N GLN A 35 -0.36 -14.07 -2.44
CA GLN A 35 -0.73 -15.42 -2.02
C GLN A 35 -2.04 -15.46 -1.20
N ASP A 36 -2.87 -14.45 -1.34
CA ASP A 36 -4.15 -14.34 -0.62
C ASP A 36 -4.01 -14.47 0.90
N GLY A 37 -2.98 -13.85 1.46
CA GLY A 37 -2.76 -13.86 2.90
C GLY A 37 -2.16 -15.15 3.45
N THR A 38 -1.54 -15.96 2.60
CA THR A 38 -0.81 -17.16 3.03
C THR A 38 0.69 -16.93 2.95
N TRP A 39 1.44 -17.54 3.85
CA TRP A 39 2.89 -17.51 3.87
C TRP A 39 3.44 -18.88 4.31
N ASN A 40 4.37 -19.45 3.54
CA ASN A 40 4.93 -20.77 3.82
C ASN A 40 3.84 -21.83 4.12
N SER A 41 2.81 -21.88 3.31
CA SER A 41 1.66 -22.79 3.46
C SER A 41 0.80 -22.57 4.72
N HIS A 42 1.02 -21.47 5.45
CA HIS A 42 0.22 -21.08 6.60
C HIS A 42 -0.63 -19.85 6.25
N ARG A 43 -1.90 -19.88 6.64
CA ARG A 43 -2.77 -18.72 6.51
C ARG A 43 -2.46 -17.70 7.61
N ILE A 44 -2.05 -16.50 7.19
CA ILE A 44 -1.74 -15.36 8.07
C ILE A 44 -2.95 -14.43 8.17
N LEU A 45 -3.61 -14.16 7.04
CA LEU A 45 -4.79 -13.29 6.98
C LEU A 45 -6.05 -14.13 6.76
N PRO A 46 -7.21 -13.70 7.31
CA PRO A 46 -8.47 -14.36 7.05
C PRO A 46 -8.78 -14.47 5.55
N GLU A 47 -9.47 -15.52 5.16
CA GLU A 47 -9.96 -15.68 3.80
C GLU A 47 -10.81 -14.48 3.37
N GLY A 48 -10.60 -13.99 2.16
CA GLY A 48 -11.30 -12.82 1.65
C GLY A 48 -10.76 -11.47 2.13
N TRP A 49 -9.81 -11.45 3.05
CA TRP A 49 -9.24 -10.20 3.56
C TRP A 49 -8.53 -9.40 2.47
N VAL A 50 -7.72 -10.05 1.64
CA VAL A 50 -7.03 -9.40 0.52
C VAL A 50 -8.03 -8.79 -0.44
N LYS A 51 -9.08 -9.55 -0.80
CA LYS A 51 -10.16 -9.04 -1.64
C LYS A 51 -10.85 -7.82 -1.02
N TYR A 52 -11.13 -7.87 0.28
CA TYR A 52 -11.74 -6.75 1.00
C TYR A 52 -10.85 -5.50 0.96
N THR A 53 -9.56 -5.63 1.27
CA THR A 53 -8.63 -4.49 1.31
C THR A 53 -8.36 -3.89 -0.05
N THR A 54 -8.45 -4.68 -1.12
CA THR A 54 -8.24 -4.24 -2.51
C THR A 54 -9.53 -3.91 -3.26
N THR A 55 -10.67 -3.93 -2.58
CA THR A 55 -11.94 -3.47 -3.14
C THR A 55 -12.11 -1.98 -2.87
N PRO A 56 -12.45 -1.15 -3.89
CA PRO A 56 -12.68 0.26 -3.68
C PRO A 56 -13.72 0.55 -2.62
N THR A 57 -13.45 1.50 -1.73
CA THR A 57 -14.44 1.95 -0.76
C THR A 57 -15.54 2.76 -1.43
N PRO A 58 -16.78 2.75 -0.92
CA PRO A 58 -17.89 3.50 -1.50
C PRO A 58 -17.67 5.02 -1.59
N ARG A 59 -16.71 5.55 -0.83
CA ARG A 59 -16.35 6.97 -0.80
C ARG A 59 -15.10 7.31 -1.60
N ALA A 60 -14.51 6.36 -2.31
CA ALA A 60 -13.43 6.60 -3.26
C ALA A 60 -14.04 6.88 -4.66
N PRO A 61 -14.20 8.16 -5.07
CA PRO A 61 -14.98 8.50 -6.25
C PRO A 61 -14.40 7.99 -7.56
N GLN A 62 -13.10 7.71 -7.58
CA GLN A 62 -12.39 7.16 -8.74
C GLN A 62 -11.98 5.69 -8.53
N GLY A 63 -12.39 5.06 -7.42
CA GLY A 63 -11.97 3.71 -7.08
C GLY A 63 -10.52 3.60 -6.64
N GLU A 64 -9.90 4.72 -6.27
CA GLU A 64 -8.47 4.86 -5.98
C GLU A 64 -8.07 4.33 -4.59
N TYR A 65 -9.03 4.07 -3.71
CA TYR A 65 -8.74 3.68 -2.33
C TYR A 65 -9.58 2.50 -1.85
N GLY A 66 -8.91 1.51 -1.28
CA GLY A 66 -9.51 0.39 -0.57
C GLY A 66 -9.39 0.55 0.96
N ALA A 67 -9.42 -0.55 1.69
CA ALA A 67 -9.18 -0.53 3.13
C ALA A 67 -7.67 -0.48 3.41
N LEU A 68 -7.13 0.72 3.66
CA LEU A 68 -5.71 1.02 3.90
C LEU A 68 -4.78 0.79 2.69
N PHE A 69 -5.33 0.67 1.49
CA PHE A 69 -4.56 0.51 0.27
C PHE A 69 -4.94 1.54 -0.78
N TRP A 70 -3.94 2.12 -1.41
CA TRP A 70 -4.12 2.85 -2.65
C TRP A 70 -4.24 1.86 -3.80
N LEU A 71 -5.27 2.02 -4.62
CA LEU A 71 -5.61 1.11 -5.71
C LEU A 71 -5.35 1.76 -7.05
N ASN A 72 -5.02 0.94 -8.05
CA ASN A 72 -4.87 1.36 -9.44
C ASN A 72 -6.21 1.37 -10.20
N ALA A 73 -7.27 0.87 -9.60
CA ALA A 73 -8.59 0.79 -10.23
C ALA A 73 -9.21 2.19 -10.40
N GLY A 74 -9.86 2.41 -11.53
CA GLY A 74 -10.68 3.60 -11.77
C GLY A 74 -9.95 4.85 -12.26
N LEU A 75 -8.62 4.87 -12.29
CA LEU A 75 -7.88 6.08 -12.61
C LEU A 75 -7.86 6.40 -14.11
N THR A 76 -7.85 5.41 -14.99
CA THR A 76 -7.96 5.59 -16.45
C THR A 76 -8.30 4.29 -17.18
N SER A 77 -8.73 4.40 -18.44
CA SER A 77 -8.91 3.27 -19.33
C SER A 77 -7.59 2.68 -19.84
N ASN A 78 -6.47 3.40 -19.70
CA ASN A 78 -5.15 2.99 -20.18
C ASN A 78 -4.28 2.46 -19.03
N ALA A 79 -3.70 1.27 -19.23
CA ALA A 79 -2.83 0.63 -18.24
C ALA A 79 -1.58 1.49 -17.92
N SER A 80 -1.09 2.28 -18.88
CA SER A 80 0.06 3.19 -18.71
C SER A 80 -0.25 4.36 -17.77
N ASP A 81 -1.49 4.84 -17.77
CA ASP A 81 -1.91 5.95 -16.92
C ASP A 81 -2.21 5.50 -15.48
N ARG A 82 -2.43 4.19 -15.29
CA ARG A 82 -2.67 3.62 -13.95
C ARG A 82 -1.39 3.49 -13.12
N MET A 83 -0.22 3.51 -13.77
CA MET A 83 1.06 3.35 -13.10
C MET A 83 1.74 4.65 -12.71
N MET A 84 1.29 5.79 -13.25
CA MET A 84 1.85 7.09 -12.91
C MET A 84 0.74 8.12 -12.72
N PRO A 85 0.67 8.79 -11.57
CA PRO A 85 -0.01 10.08 -11.52
C PRO A 85 0.70 10.97 -12.54
N SER A 86 -0.06 11.54 -13.48
CA SER A 86 0.47 12.51 -14.43
C SER A 86 1.15 13.64 -13.64
N ILE A 87 2.47 13.69 -13.70
CA ILE A 87 3.22 14.84 -13.21
C ILE A 87 2.84 15.97 -14.17
N PRO A 88 2.22 17.05 -13.70
CA PRO A 88 1.91 18.17 -14.57
C PRO A 88 3.20 18.69 -15.21
N PRO A 89 3.20 19.00 -16.50
CA PRO A 89 4.38 19.53 -17.18
C PRO A 89 4.81 20.82 -16.47
N GLY A 90 6.04 20.83 -15.90
CA GLY A 90 6.64 22.00 -15.28
C GLY A 90 7.16 21.85 -13.85
N ARG A 91 6.95 20.73 -13.17
CA ARG A 91 7.67 20.47 -11.90
C ARG A 91 8.87 19.57 -12.13
N SER A 92 10.02 20.19 -12.26
CA SER A 92 11.32 19.55 -12.08
C SER A 92 11.36 18.82 -10.75
N SER A 93 11.58 17.52 -10.78
CA SER A 93 11.78 16.69 -9.61
C SER A 93 13.07 17.09 -8.89
N ARG A 94 12.98 18.04 -7.96
CA ARG A 94 13.99 18.14 -6.93
C ARG A 94 13.65 17.12 -5.85
N ILE A 95 14.28 15.98 -5.93
CA ILE A 95 14.39 15.08 -4.80
C ILE A 95 15.16 15.84 -3.71
N ARG A 96 14.46 16.30 -2.70
CA ARG A 96 15.12 16.75 -1.47
C ARG A 96 15.29 15.51 -0.60
N SER A 97 16.53 15.08 -0.50
CA SER A 97 16.97 14.17 0.54
C SER A 97 16.72 14.84 1.91
N CYS A 98 15.98 14.19 2.75
CA CYS A 98 16.06 14.35 4.21
C CYS A 98 16.87 13.22 4.78
#